data_3f62a1716daa55d8c37ec16a9972548b
#
_entry.id   3f62a1716daa55d8c37ec16a9972548b
#
_cell.length_a   1.000
_cell.length_b   1.000
_cell.length_c   1.000
_cell.angle_alpha   90.00
_cell.angle_beta   90.00
_cell.angle_gamma   90.00
#
_symmetry.space_group_name_H-M   'P 1'
#
loop_
_entity.id
_entity.type
_entity.pdbx_description
1 polymer ?
#
loop_
_entity_poly.entity_id
_entity_poly.type
_entity_poly.pdbx_seq_one_letter_code
_entity_poly.pdbx_strand_id
1 'polypeptide(L)'
;MSKAYDFLKECGSFFVLTINGDYPAGRPFGAIMEVGENLYLSTNDMNQAHRQMREHEQIQIVAKKSTSREWIRITGLATECDDKGLKHRMLEECPVLQQRFGTVGIEHFIMFKVKVENVEIK
;
A
#
# COMPACT_ATOMS: atom_id res chain seq x y z
N MET A 1 8.71 13.23 6.90
CA MET A 1 7.83 12.07 6.69
C MET A 1 7.87 11.18 7.93
N SER A 2 6.87 10.33 8.11
CA SER A 2 6.81 9.44 9.27
C SER A 2 7.89 8.37 9.20
N LYS A 3 8.21 7.80 10.36
CA LYS A 3 9.16 6.67 10.41
C LYS A 3 8.65 5.48 9.61
N ALA A 4 7.32 5.24 9.63
CA ALA A 4 6.72 4.13 8.89
C ALA A 4 6.94 4.30 7.39
N TYR A 5 6.65 5.49 6.87
CA TYR A 5 6.84 5.77 5.45
C TYR A 5 8.32 5.64 5.07
N ASP A 6 9.20 6.23 5.86
CA ASP A 6 10.64 6.19 5.55
C ASP A 6 11.16 4.76 5.56
N PHE A 7 10.68 3.94 6.50
CA PHE A 7 11.07 2.53 6.58
C PHE A 7 10.67 1.77 5.32
N LEU A 8 9.42 1.96 4.86
CA LEU A 8 8.93 1.28 3.67
C LEU A 8 9.69 1.75 2.41
N LYS A 9 10.00 3.03 2.32
CA LYS A 9 10.78 3.56 1.20
C LYS A 9 12.18 2.95 1.16
N GLU A 10 12.81 2.81 2.32
CA GLU A 10 14.13 2.20 2.40
C GLU A 10 14.08 0.73 1.98
N CYS A 11 13.03 0.00 2.37
CA CYS A 11 12.88 -1.39 1.98
C CYS A 11 12.63 -1.58 0.49
N GLY A 12 12.00 -0.60 -0.16
CA GLY A 12 11.68 -0.64 -1.58
C GLY A 12 10.45 -1.46 -1.90
N SER A 13 10.33 -2.66 -1.34
CA SER A 13 9.13 -3.49 -1.46
C SER A 13 8.67 -3.92 -0.08
N PHE A 14 7.39 -4.21 0.03
CA PHE A 14 6.77 -4.61 1.29
C PHE A 14 5.58 -5.52 1.00
N PHE A 15 5.13 -6.26 2.00
CA PHE A 15 3.98 -7.14 1.86
C PHE A 15 2.74 -6.48 2.47
N VAL A 16 1.63 -6.55 1.74
CA VAL A 16 0.33 -6.12 2.24
C VAL A 16 -0.49 -7.37 2.49
N LEU A 17 -0.92 -7.54 3.75
CA LEU A 17 -1.72 -8.67 4.18
C LEU A 17 -3.17 -8.23 4.31
N THR A 18 -4.05 -8.99 3.70
CA THR A 18 -5.50 -8.73 3.70
C THR A 18 -6.23 -9.96 4.18
N ILE A 19 -7.54 -9.84 4.35
CA ILE A 19 -8.39 -10.95 4.76
C ILE A 19 -9.07 -11.53 3.53
N ASN A 20 -8.92 -12.85 3.34
CA ASN A 20 -9.55 -13.57 2.25
C ASN A 20 -10.38 -14.73 2.85
N GLY A 21 -11.66 -14.45 3.12
CA GLY A 21 -12.51 -15.41 3.83
C GLY A 21 -11.98 -15.65 5.23
N ASP A 22 -11.62 -16.89 5.54
CA ASP A 22 -11.08 -17.26 6.85
C ASP A 22 -9.55 -17.21 6.92
N TYR A 23 -8.89 -16.84 5.85
CA TYR A 23 -7.43 -16.88 5.78
C TYR A 23 -6.82 -15.51 5.53
N PRO A 24 -5.64 -15.26 6.09
CA PRO A 24 -4.86 -14.09 5.68
C PRO A 24 -4.32 -14.31 4.28
N ALA A 25 -4.17 -13.23 3.53
CA ALA A 25 -3.58 -13.27 2.19
C ALA A 25 -2.56 -12.15 2.06
N GLY A 26 -1.34 -12.47 1.66
CA GLY A 26 -0.26 -11.49 1.53
C GLY A 26 0.32 -11.48 0.13
N ARG A 27 0.75 -10.32 -0.33
CA ARG A 27 1.40 -10.15 -1.63
C ARG A 27 2.32 -8.94 -1.58
N PRO A 28 3.36 -8.89 -2.44
CA PRO A 28 4.28 -7.76 -2.46
C PRO A 28 3.66 -6.52 -3.12
N PHE A 29 3.99 -5.37 -2.58
CA PHE A 29 3.69 -4.05 -3.13
C PHE A 29 5.00 -3.26 -3.21
N GLY A 30 5.08 -2.30 -4.12
CA GLY A 30 6.28 -1.50 -4.31
C GLY A 30 6.07 0.00 -4.32
N ALA A 31 4.83 0.47 -4.21
CA ALA A 31 4.53 1.89 -4.27
C ALA A 31 3.83 2.34 -3.00
N ILE A 32 4.29 3.44 -2.43
CA ILE A 32 3.73 4.02 -1.21
C ILE A 32 3.80 5.54 -1.31
N MET A 33 2.76 6.20 -0.81
CA MET A 33 2.71 7.66 -0.69
C MET A 33 2.21 8.01 0.71
N GLU A 34 2.68 9.11 1.25
CA GLU A 34 2.20 9.62 2.53
C GLU A 34 1.66 11.03 2.35
N VAL A 35 0.45 11.28 2.86
CA VAL A 35 -0.15 12.60 2.90
C VAL A 35 -0.76 12.78 4.29
N GLY A 36 -0.24 13.75 5.04
CA GLY A 36 -0.67 13.95 6.42
C GLY A 36 -0.36 12.72 7.25
N GLU A 37 -1.37 12.18 7.90
CA GLU A 37 -1.23 11.02 8.77
C GLU A 37 -1.58 9.70 8.08
N ASN A 38 -1.88 9.75 6.78
CA ASN A 38 -2.34 8.58 6.05
C ASN A 38 -1.31 8.08 5.06
N LEU A 39 -1.25 6.77 4.90
CA LEU A 39 -0.50 6.13 3.84
C LEU A 39 -1.43 5.79 2.69
N TYR A 40 -0.88 5.71 1.50
CA TYR A 40 -1.67 5.40 0.30
C TYR A 40 -1.00 4.26 -0.45
N LEU A 41 -1.81 3.27 -0.81
CA LEU A 41 -1.40 2.11 -1.58
C LEU A 41 -2.07 2.13 -2.95
N SER A 42 -1.44 1.50 -3.92
CA SER A 42 -2.02 1.37 -5.25
C SER A 42 -2.21 -0.10 -5.61
N THR A 43 -3.29 -0.38 -6.30
CA THR A 43 -3.56 -1.69 -6.86
C THR A 43 -4.32 -1.50 -8.18
N ASN A 44 -4.80 -2.58 -8.77
CA ASN A 44 -5.69 -2.48 -9.92
C ASN A 44 -6.99 -3.22 -9.63
N ASP A 45 -8.04 -2.88 -10.36
CA ASP A 45 -9.38 -3.43 -10.12
C ASP A 45 -9.56 -4.86 -10.63
N MET A 46 -8.51 -5.43 -11.21
CA MET A 46 -8.55 -6.80 -11.73
C MET A 46 -7.93 -7.81 -10.76
N ASN A 47 -7.26 -7.37 -9.69
CA ASN A 47 -6.61 -8.30 -8.78
C ASN A 47 -7.43 -8.52 -7.50
N GLN A 48 -7.07 -9.58 -6.77
CA GLN A 48 -7.80 -9.98 -5.58
C GLN A 48 -7.63 -9.02 -4.40
N ALA A 49 -6.52 -8.30 -4.36
CA ALA A 49 -6.27 -7.36 -3.27
C ALA A 49 -7.34 -6.26 -3.23
N HIS A 50 -7.75 -5.76 -4.39
CA HIS A 50 -8.81 -4.75 -4.49
C HIS A 50 -10.10 -5.26 -3.85
N ARG A 51 -10.53 -6.47 -4.24
CA ARG A 51 -11.76 -7.07 -3.72
C ARG A 51 -11.65 -7.32 -2.22
N GLN A 52 -10.52 -7.88 -1.77
CA GLN A 52 -10.34 -8.23 -0.36
C GLN A 52 -10.34 -7.02 0.55
N MET A 53 -9.66 -5.93 0.14
CA MET A 53 -9.65 -4.68 0.93
C MET A 53 -11.01 -3.99 0.95
N ARG A 54 -11.81 -4.15 -0.11
CA ARG A 54 -13.18 -3.62 -0.09
C ARG A 54 -14.11 -4.40 0.82
N GLU A 55 -13.92 -5.70 0.92
CA GLU A 55 -14.74 -6.55 1.78
C GLU A 55 -14.34 -6.42 3.25
N HIS A 56 -13.04 -6.25 3.52
CA HIS A 56 -12.50 -6.12 4.87
C HIS A 56 -11.43 -5.02 4.88
N GLU A 57 -11.68 -3.96 5.64
CA GLU A 57 -10.77 -2.83 5.71
C GLU A 57 -9.47 -3.13 6.44
N GLN A 58 -9.49 -4.12 7.34
CA GLN A 58 -8.34 -4.44 8.18
C GLN A 58 -7.20 -5.00 7.33
N ILE A 59 -6.05 -4.33 7.40
CA ILE A 59 -4.84 -4.78 6.71
C ILE A 59 -3.64 -4.66 7.61
N GLN A 60 -2.56 -5.35 7.23
CA GLN A 60 -1.24 -5.14 7.80
C GLN A 60 -0.24 -5.00 6.66
N ILE A 61 0.76 -4.15 6.91
CA ILE A 61 1.88 -3.98 5.99
C ILE A 61 3.12 -4.45 6.73
N VAL A 62 3.88 -5.36 6.14
CA VAL A 62 5.06 -5.94 6.76
C VAL A 62 6.25 -5.83 5.80
N ALA A 63 7.38 -5.36 6.32
CA ALA A 63 8.60 -5.27 5.52
C ALA A 63 9.82 -5.50 6.40
N LYS A 64 10.89 -5.99 5.80
CA LYS A 64 12.15 -6.21 6.48
C LYS A 64 13.26 -5.53 5.68
N LYS A 65 14.14 -4.81 6.37
CA LYS A 65 15.31 -4.21 5.73
C LYS A 65 16.24 -5.30 5.20
N SER A 66 16.83 -5.08 4.04
CA SER A 66 17.76 -6.03 3.45
C SER A 66 19.11 -6.01 4.13
N THR A 67 19.46 -4.89 4.78
CA THR A 67 20.79 -4.67 5.36
C THR A 67 20.87 -4.98 6.86
N SER A 68 19.74 -5.30 7.49
CA SER A 68 19.70 -5.60 8.93
C SER A 68 18.55 -6.55 9.23
N ARG A 69 18.37 -6.86 10.52
CA ARG A 69 17.25 -7.71 10.97
C ARG A 69 16.02 -6.89 11.31
N GLU A 70 16.10 -5.57 11.20
CA GLU A 70 14.94 -4.73 11.52
C GLU A 70 13.79 -4.98 10.57
N TRP A 71 12.59 -5.03 11.13
CA TRP A 71 11.37 -5.19 10.35
C TRP A 71 10.25 -4.35 10.94
N ILE A 72 9.25 -4.07 10.15
CA ILE A 72 8.12 -3.22 10.53
C ILE A 72 6.80 -3.95 10.31
N ARG A 73 5.85 -3.72 11.21
CA ARG A 73 4.45 -4.12 11.02
C ARG A 73 3.59 -2.87 11.22
N ILE A 74 2.83 -2.54 10.21
CA ILE A 74 1.86 -1.43 10.24
C ILE A 74 0.48 -2.05 10.22
N THR A 75 -0.34 -1.73 11.21
CA THR A 75 -1.73 -2.20 11.27
C THR A 75 -2.64 -1.01 10.98
N GLY A 76 -3.61 -1.21 10.11
CA GLY A 76 -4.48 -0.10 9.74
C GLY A 76 -5.74 -0.52 9.00
N LEU A 77 -6.49 0.49 8.61
CA LEU A 77 -7.74 0.32 7.87
C LEU A 77 -7.59 0.92 6.48
N ALA A 78 -7.86 0.13 5.47
CA ALA A 78 -7.74 0.54 4.07
C ALA A 78 -9.11 0.88 3.50
N THR A 79 -9.24 2.08 2.95
CA THR A 79 -10.48 2.55 2.33
C THR A 79 -10.16 3.03 0.92
N GLU A 80 -10.96 2.61 -0.04
CA GLU A 80 -10.75 3.05 -1.42
C GLU A 80 -10.92 4.57 -1.51
N CYS A 81 -9.97 5.22 -2.17
CA CYS A 81 -9.93 6.67 -2.30
C CYS A 81 -9.91 7.04 -3.79
N ASP A 82 -10.91 7.76 -4.23
CA ASP A 82 -11.07 8.14 -5.63
C ASP A 82 -10.73 9.61 -5.89
N ASP A 83 -9.93 10.22 -5.04
CA ASP A 83 -9.48 11.60 -5.20
C ASP A 83 -8.51 11.70 -6.38
N LYS A 84 -8.91 12.41 -7.43
CA LYS A 84 -8.14 12.52 -8.66
C LYS A 84 -6.81 13.24 -8.46
N GLY A 85 -6.80 14.26 -7.62
CA GLY A 85 -5.56 15.00 -7.31
C GLY A 85 -4.54 14.13 -6.62
N LEU A 86 -4.98 13.33 -5.62
CA LEU A 86 -4.11 12.42 -4.91
C LEU A 86 -3.64 11.28 -5.80
N LYS A 87 -4.49 10.77 -6.68
CA LYS A 87 -4.10 9.74 -7.64
C LYS A 87 -3.01 10.27 -8.58
N HIS A 88 -3.19 11.49 -9.07
CA HIS A 88 -2.19 12.11 -9.95
C HIS A 88 -0.86 12.28 -9.22
N ARG A 89 -0.91 12.75 -7.97
CA ARG A 89 0.29 12.92 -7.15
C ARG A 89 1.00 11.57 -6.92
N MET A 90 0.26 10.51 -6.66
CA MET A 90 0.85 9.20 -6.46
C MET A 90 1.55 8.69 -7.71
N LEU A 91 0.95 8.92 -8.88
CA LEU A 91 1.58 8.56 -10.14
C LEU A 91 2.89 9.31 -10.37
N GLU A 92 2.94 10.59 -9.98
CA GLU A 92 4.15 11.38 -10.10
C GLU A 92 5.26 10.91 -9.14
N GLU A 93 4.87 10.59 -7.89
CA GLU A 93 5.83 10.17 -6.87
C GLU A 93 6.35 8.75 -7.07
N CYS A 94 5.59 7.91 -7.77
CA CYS A 94 5.91 6.50 -7.94
C CYS A 94 6.02 6.15 -9.43
N PRO A 95 7.18 6.39 -10.06
CA PRO A 95 7.34 6.15 -11.51
C PRO A 95 6.99 4.73 -11.96
N VAL A 96 7.14 3.74 -11.08
CA VAL A 96 6.78 2.35 -11.41
C VAL A 96 5.30 2.22 -11.76
N LEU A 97 4.45 3.08 -11.19
CA LEU A 97 3.02 3.07 -11.48
C LEU A 97 2.72 3.62 -12.87
N GLN A 98 3.45 4.63 -13.30
CA GLN A 98 3.29 5.18 -14.64
C GLN A 98 3.59 4.12 -15.69
N GLN A 99 4.65 3.34 -15.48
CA GLN A 99 5.03 2.27 -16.36
C GLN A 99 3.98 1.16 -16.39
N ARG A 100 3.50 0.75 -15.22
CA ARG A 100 2.51 -0.33 -15.10
C ARG A 100 1.19 0.06 -15.73
N PHE A 101 0.66 1.23 -15.38
CA PHE A 101 -0.66 1.66 -15.86
C PHE A 101 -0.62 2.25 -17.26
N GLY A 102 0.55 2.59 -17.78
CA GLY A 102 0.72 2.89 -19.18
C GLY A 102 0.50 1.66 -20.06
N THR A 103 0.72 0.47 -19.52
CA THR A 103 0.53 -0.80 -20.24
C THR A 103 -0.90 -1.33 -20.09
N VAL A 104 -1.41 -1.38 -18.84
CA VAL A 104 -2.73 -1.99 -18.57
C VAL A 104 -3.90 -1.01 -18.66
N GLY A 105 -3.64 0.29 -18.61
CA GLY A 105 -4.66 1.33 -18.67
C GLY A 105 -4.86 2.02 -17.34
N ILE A 106 -4.87 3.36 -17.38
CA ILE A 106 -5.00 4.20 -16.17
C ILE A 106 -6.38 4.03 -15.53
N GLU A 107 -7.38 3.62 -16.28
CA GLU A 107 -8.73 3.39 -15.76
C GLU A 107 -8.77 2.26 -14.74
N HIS A 108 -7.75 1.39 -14.72
CA HIS A 108 -7.65 0.28 -13.78
C HIS A 108 -6.89 0.63 -12.50
N PHE A 109 -6.38 1.86 -12.40
CA PHE A 109 -5.62 2.32 -11.22
C PHE A 109 -6.57 2.55 -10.05
N ILE A 110 -6.36 1.80 -8.97
CA ILE A 110 -7.12 1.93 -7.72
C ILE A 110 -6.18 2.35 -6.60
N MET A 111 -6.58 3.34 -5.83
CA MET A 111 -5.81 3.82 -4.70
C MET A 111 -6.58 3.58 -3.41
N PHE A 112 -5.89 3.08 -2.39
CA PHE A 112 -6.45 2.91 -1.05
C PHE A 112 -5.76 3.84 -0.07
N LYS A 113 -6.55 4.52 0.75
CA LYS A 113 -6.06 5.30 1.88
C LYS A 113 -5.98 4.38 3.08
N VAL A 114 -4.84 4.35 3.74
CA VAL A 114 -4.63 3.55 4.94
C VAL A 114 -4.56 4.46 6.15
N LYS A 115 -5.55 4.31 7.04
CA LYS A 115 -5.52 4.95 8.35
C LYS A 115 -4.68 4.08 9.25
N VAL A 116 -3.50 4.58 9.63
CA VAL A 116 -2.57 3.84 10.45
C VAL A 116 -3.05 3.83 11.90
N GLU A 117 -3.22 2.64 12.46
CA GLU A 117 -3.66 2.47 13.84
C GLU A 117 -2.51 2.09 14.76
N ASN A 118 -1.53 1.33 14.28
CA ASN A 118 -0.39 0.91 15.08
C ASN A 118 0.82 0.67 14.21
N VAL A 119 2.00 1.01 14.71
CA VAL A 119 3.28 0.77 14.04
C VAL A 119 4.21 0.10 15.03
N GLU A 120 4.78 -1.04 14.63
CA GLU A 120 5.77 -1.77 15.43
C GLU A 120 7.05 -1.90 14.60
N ILE A 121 8.16 -1.46 15.16
CA ILE A 121 9.48 -1.64 14.54
C ILE A 121 10.30 -2.48 15.53
N LYS A 122 10.80 -3.57 15.05
CA LYS A 122 11.51 -4.56 15.91
C LYS A 122 12.98 -4.72 15.57
#